data_78a9dc604ad92e7f9ec203f6a43d6307
#
_entry.id   78a9dc604ad92e7f9ec203f6a43d6307
#
_cell.length_a   1.000
_cell.length_b   1.000
_cell.length_c   1.000
_cell.angle_alpha   90.00
_cell.angle_beta   90.00
_cell.angle_gamma   90.00
#
_symmetry.space_group_name_H-M   'P 1'
#
loop_
_entity.id
_entity.type
_entity.pdbx_description
1 polymer ?
#
loop_
_entity_poly.entity_id
_entity_poly.type
_entity_poly.pdbx_seq_one_letter_code
_entity_poly.pdbx_strand_id
1 'polypeptide(L)'
;MKSIVEQIQNALEEQELEKVYSLFHQFMNEVTEEQIEELIELAAFSASSGFFDEARQAYLLLTQFEPEESAWTILLAEILVNQGEYDQALSVLYDIPEDNPNYSSVLVILSELYKAQGYYDVAERKLLLAKELAPEESILDFYLGTLLFESGSLERSVQYLERFLKNSHEETGEENRARELLVEASLEIGNTEPLQELVSDEGLESASNELLISIAKHDAQEGNYDHAEKIYQEVLSRDEENYEALLGVSHIQMYKHEYLKAIMSLSKMTETYPYEKEPFFSLGVSYLSIGQMDKGQEALKQAYELSPESFEIMQAYTEVLLYQEEFKEVQDILAREIEEGLENGQIFYLMARAKEGLEEFEEALEFYQKASVELEDSVEFIVDYVRFLREEGRTVEAKEWLEHGQNLEPLNEDLQELQQYFEA
;
A
#
# COMPACT_ATOMS: atom_id res chain seq x y z
N MET A 1 -32.20 42.13 8.46
CA MET A 1 -30.93 42.11 9.19
C MET A 1 -30.10 40.98 8.57
N LYS A 2 -28.78 41.03 8.56
CA LYS A 2 -27.97 39.85 8.17
C LYS A 2 -28.19 38.77 9.21
N SER A 3 -28.28 37.50 8.80
CA SER A 3 -28.37 36.38 9.75
C SER A 3 -27.12 36.35 10.66
N ILE A 4 -27.21 35.69 11.80
CA ILE A 4 -26.07 35.55 12.70
C ILE A 4 -24.92 34.80 12.01
N VAL A 5 -25.24 33.79 11.21
CA VAL A 5 -24.26 33.05 10.41
C VAL A 5 -23.53 33.94 9.42
N GLU A 6 -24.24 34.81 8.68
CA GLU A 6 -23.62 35.79 7.78
C GLU A 6 -22.67 36.74 8.48
N GLN A 7 -23.01 37.16 9.72
CA GLN A 7 -22.17 38.05 10.50
C GLN A 7 -20.89 37.36 10.96
N ILE A 8 -20.99 36.09 11.37
CA ILE A 8 -19.85 35.29 11.78
C ILE A 8 -18.94 34.96 10.56
N GLN A 9 -19.52 34.61 9.41
CA GLN A 9 -18.75 34.40 8.19
C GLN A 9 -17.95 35.62 7.74
N ASN A 10 -18.58 36.82 7.78
CA ASN A 10 -17.87 38.06 7.48
C ASN A 10 -16.70 38.30 8.48
N ALA A 11 -16.93 38.05 9.79
CA ALA A 11 -15.88 38.22 10.79
C ALA A 11 -14.73 37.20 10.61
N LEU A 12 -15.03 35.97 10.13
CA LEU A 12 -14.02 34.98 9.77
C LEU A 12 -13.21 35.39 8.54
N GLU A 13 -13.87 35.95 7.52
CA GLU A 13 -13.17 36.49 6.33
C GLU A 13 -12.23 37.65 6.68
N GLU A 14 -12.66 38.50 7.67
CA GLU A 14 -11.87 39.60 8.20
C GLU A 14 -10.80 39.13 9.19
N GLN A 15 -10.73 37.84 9.54
CA GLN A 15 -9.83 37.23 10.53
C GLN A 15 -9.99 37.77 11.96
N GLU A 16 -11.18 38.27 12.31
CA GLU A 16 -11.52 38.84 13.60
C GLU A 16 -12.06 37.76 14.57
N LEU A 17 -11.24 36.82 15.00
CA LEU A 17 -11.66 35.69 15.85
C LEU A 17 -12.34 36.11 17.16
N GLU A 18 -11.86 37.18 17.83
CA GLU A 18 -12.50 37.68 19.05
C GLU A 18 -13.95 38.14 18.80
N LYS A 19 -14.20 38.72 17.63
CA LYS A 19 -15.54 39.13 17.21
C LYS A 19 -16.42 37.94 16.90
N VAL A 20 -15.87 36.90 16.29
CA VAL A 20 -16.56 35.62 16.02
C VAL A 20 -17.08 35.03 17.33
N TYR A 21 -16.22 34.83 18.33
CA TYR A 21 -16.63 34.30 19.63
C TYR A 21 -17.61 35.24 20.37
N SER A 22 -17.44 36.55 20.25
CA SER A 22 -18.38 37.52 20.84
C SER A 22 -19.77 37.40 20.23
N LEU A 23 -19.88 37.21 18.90
CA LEU A 23 -21.15 37.03 18.22
C LEU A 23 -21.83 35.72 18.63
N PHE A 24 -21.10 34.62 18.73
CA PHE A 24 -21.61 33.35 19.25
C PHE A 24 -22.18 33.54 20.67
N HIS A 25 -21.38 34.05 21.60
CA HIS A 25 -21.78 34.21 22.99
C HIS A 25 -22.97 35.16 23.16
N GLN A 26 -23.00 36.26 22.41
CA GLN A 26 -24.13 37.18 22.46
C GLN A 26 -25.41 36.48 21.99
N PHE A 27 -25.37 35.82 20.84
CA PHE A 27 -26.55 35.15 20.30
C PHE A 27 -27.05 34.04 21.22
N MET A 28 -26.15 33.17 21.71
CA MET A 28 -26.50 32.06 22.60
C MET A 28 -27.14 32.50 23.91
N ASN A 29 -26.76 33.67 24.44
CA ASN A 29 -27.34 34.20 25.67
C ASN A 29 -28.69 34.89 25.48
N GLU A 30 -28.98 35.37 24.26
CA GLU A 30 -30.19 36.17 23.98
C GLU A 30 -31.24 35.38 23.15
N VAL A 31 -30.87 34.21 22.57
CA VAL A 31 -31.74 33.41 21.70
C VAL A 31 -32.98 32.93 22.44
N THR A 32 -34.12 33.00 21.75
CA THR A 32 -35.43 32.56 22.25
C THR A 32 -36.02 31.51 21.29
N GLU A 33 -37.08 30.81 21.71
CA GLU A 33 -37.81 29.84 20.87
C GLU A 33 -38.31 30.44 19.55
N GLU A 34 -38.54 31.77 19.46
CA GLU A 34 -38.91 32.42 18.20
C GLU A 34 -37.78 32.48 17.16
N GLN A 35 -36.55 32.24 17.58
CA GLN A 35 -35.35 32.29 16.74
C GLN A 35 -34.76 30.88 16.51
N ILE A 36 -35.56 29.85 16.63
CA ILE A 36 -35.11 28.45 16.54
C ILE A 36 -34.48 28.13 15.16
N GLU A 37 -35.01 28.71 14.07
CA GLU A 37 -34.46 28.52 12.71
C GLU A 37 -33.03 29.10 12.61
N GLU A 38 -32.79 30.30 13.20
CA GLU A 38 -31.43 30.89 13.22
C GLU A 38 -30.49 30.08 14.11
N LEU A 39 -30.98 29.46 15.19
CA LEU A 39 -30.19 28.60 16.07
C LEU A 39 -29.81 27.28 15.36
N ILE A 40 -30.72 26.69 14.57
CA ILE A 40 -30.45 25.52 13.75
C ILE A 40 -29.36 25.82 12.72
N GLU A 41 -29.49 26.95 11.99
CA GLU A 41 -28.46 27.36 11.01
C GLU A 41 -27.10 27.56 11.70
N LEU A 42 -27.09 28.18 12.87
CA LEU A 42 -25.87 28.44 13.65
C LEU A 42 -25.24 27.11 14.14
N ALA A 43 -26.04 26.18 14.64
CA ALA A 43 -25.58 24.88 15.10
C ALA A 43 -24.92 24.08 13.97
N ALA A 44 -25.58 23.99 12.80
CA ALA A 44 -25.08 23.31 11.64
C ALA A 44 -23.80 23.95 11.09
N PHE A 45 -23.77 25.29 11.01
CA PHE A 45 -22.57 26.03 10.61
C PHE A 45 -21.40 25.82 11.57
N SER A 46 -21.66 25.86 12.88
CA SER A 46 -20.63 25.64 13.89
C SER A 46 -20.03 24.23 13.79
N ALA A 47 -20.88 23.21 13.63
CA ALA A 47 -20.46 21.84 13.49
C ALA A 47 -19.58 21.64 12.22
N SER A 48 -20.04 22.15 11.08
CA SER A 48 -19.32 22.02 9.80
C SER A 48 -18.01 22.83 9.74
N SER A 49 -17.91 23.91 10.52
CA SER A 49 -16.74 24.79 10.58
C SER A 49 -15.76 24.43 11.70
N GLY A 50 -16.02 23.36 12.47
CA GLY A 50 -15.13 22.88 13.53
C GLY A 50 -15.25 23.65 14.87
N PHE A 51 -16.26 24.50 15.02
CA PHE A 51 -16.57 25.19 16.30
C PHE A 51 -17.42 24.27 17.20
N PHE A 52 -16.82 23.14 17.61
CA PHE A 52 -17.55 22.07 18.31
C PHE A 52 -18.12 22.49 19.67
N ASP A 53 -17.48 23.39 20.41
CA ASP A 53 -18.01 23.89 21.70
C ASP A 53 -19.27 24.73 21.51
N GLU A 54 -19.29 25.58 20.48
CA GLU A 54 -20.43 26.38 20.08
C GLU A 54 -21.56 25.51 19.51
N ALA A 55 -21.23 24.53 18.67
CA ALA A 55 -22.20 23.57 18.15
C ALA A 55 -22.86 22.77 19.27
N ARG A 56 -22.07 22.29 20.25
CA ARG A 56 -22.59 21.62 21.45
C ARG A 56 -23.56 22.45 22.22
N GLN A 57 -23.24 23.73 22.47
CA GLN A 57 -24.14 24.67 23.20
C GLN A 57 -25.43 24.91 22.42
N ALA A 58 -25.33 25.09 21.10
CA ALA A 58 -26.49 25.29 20.24
C ALA A 58 -27.41 24.06 20.23
N TYR A 59 -26.88 22.84 20.04
CA TYR A 59 -27.68 21.62 20.09
C TYR A 59 -28.27 21.35 21.47
N LEU A 60 -27.56 21.68 22.57
CA LEU A 60 -28.12 21.60 23.91
C LEU A 60 -29.32 22.57 24.10
N LEU A 61 -29.28 23.77 23.53
CA LEU A 61 -30.44 24.70 23.56
C LEU A 61 -31.60 24.17 22.70
N LEU A 62 -31.30 23.61 21.53
CA LEU A 62 -32.30 22.99 20.66
C LEU A 62 -33.02 21.83 21.36
N THR A 63 -32.29 20.94 22.07
CA THR A 63 -32.91 19.88 22.86
C THR A 63 -33.81 20.41 24.00
N GLN A 64 -33.55 21.61 24.51
CA GLN A 64 -34.40 22.24 25.53
C GLN A 64 -35.65 22.89 24.93
N PHE A 65 -35.52 23.53 23.74
CA PHE A 65 -36.62 24.17 23.06
C PHE A 65 -37.57 23.17 22.40
N GLU A 66 -37.04 22.10 21.84
CA GLU A 66 -37.81 21.04 21.15
C GLU A 66 -37.45 19.63 21.71
N PRO A 67 -37.86 19.31 22.94
CA PRO A 67 -37.47 18.05 23.59
C PRO A 67 -38.03 16.81 22.95
N GLU A 68 -39.08 16.92 22.14
CA GLU A 68 -39.68 15.80 21.40
C GLU A 68 -38.91 15.51 20.07
N GLU A 69 -38.07 16.45 19.63
CA GLU A 69 -37.31 16.29 18.39
C GLU A 69 -35.96 15.63 18.69
N SER A 70 -35.92 14.32 18.50
CA SER A 70 -34.72 13.49 18.78
C SER A 70 -33.52 13.80 17.88
N ALA A 71 -33.75 14.45 16.72
CA ALA A 71 -32.66 14.81 15.81
C ALA A 71 -31.60 15.70 16.50
N TRP A 72 -32.02 16.60 17.38
CA TRP A 72 -31.07 17.46 18.10
C TRP A 72 -30.21 16.71 19.09
N THR A 73 -30.77 15.72 19.76
CA THR A 73 -30.03 14.82 20.66
C THR A 73 -29.02 13.95 19.89
N ILE A 74 -29.39 13.48 18.71
CA ILE A 74 -28.53 12.69 17.82
C ILE A 74 -27.34 13.56 17.37
N LEU A 75 -27.60 14.77 16.86
CA LEU A 75 -26.54 15.69 16.42
C LEU A 75 -25.65 16.15 17.58
N LEU A 76 -26.23 16.33 18.79
CA LEU A 76 -25.44 16.58 20.00
C LEU A 76 -24.49 15.41 20.31
N ALA A 77 -24.97 14.18 20.17
CA ALA A 77 -24.13 13.00 20.40
C ALA A 77 -22.99 12.92 19.40
N GLU A 78 -23.20 13.22 18.12
CA GLU A 78 -22.14 13.31 17.11
C GLU A 78 -21.05 14.32 17.48
N ILE A 79 -21.43 15.51 17.95
CA ILE A 79 -20.48 16.51 18.44
C ILE A 79 -19.69 15.99 19.64
N LEU A 80 -20.35 15.34 20.60
CA LEU A 80 -19.70 14.73 21.76
C LEU A 80 -18.70 13.64 21.36
N VAL A 81 -19.02 12.82 20.34
CA VAL A 81 -18.10 11.83 19.76
C VAL A 81 -16.87 12.51 19.16
N ASN A 82 -17.06 13.58 18.38
CA ASN A 82 -15.97 14.34 17.78
C ASN A 82 -15.05 15.01 18.81
N GLN A 83 -15.60 15.33 19.99
CA GLN A 83 -14.84 15.88 21.12
C GLN A 83 -14.19 14.80 22.01
N GLY A 84 -14.45 13.49 21.76
CA GLY A 84 -13.97 12.39 22.59
C GLY A 84 -14.74 12.19 23.89
N GLU A 85 -15.89 12.86 24.08
CA GLU A 85 -16.74 12.80 25.26
C GLU A 85 -17.69 11.59 25.21
N TYR A 86 -17.12 10.39 25.02
CA TYR A 86 -17.86 9.15 24.72
C TYR A 86 -18.91 8.77 25.76
N ASP A 87 -18.63 8.96 27.06
CA ASP A 87 -19.57 8.63 28.14
C ASP A 87 -20.81 9.53 28.10
N GLN A 88 -20.63 10.80 27.76
CA GLN A 88 -21.75 11.74 27.63
C GLN A 88 -22.57 11.43 26.37
N ALA A 89 -21.91 11.12 25.24
CA ALA A 89 -22.58 10.71 24.02
C ALA A 89 -23.44 9.45 24.25
N LEU A 90 -22.88 8.43 24.93
CA LEU A 90 -23.64 7.24 25.30
C LEU A 90 -24.86 7.57 26.15
N SER A 91 -24.69 8.45 27.17
CA SER A 91 -25.80 8.82 28.06
C SER A 91 -26.96 9.43 27.30
N VAL A 92 -26.70 10.40 26.42
CA VAL A 92 -27.79 11.10 25.67
C VAL A 92 -28.41 10.20 24.60
N LEU A 93 -27.65 9.27 24.00
CA LEU A 93 -28.19 8.32 23.00
C LEU A 93 -29.08 7.24 23.62
N TYR A 94 -28.72 6.74 24.82
CA TYR A 94 -29.54 5.74 25.52
C TYR A 94 -30.84 6.31 26.12
N ASP A 95 -30.98 7.63 26.23
CA ASP A 95 -32.22 8.30 26.62
C ASP A 95 -33.25 8.31 25.47
N ILE A 96 -32.85 8.03 24.21
CA ILE A 96 -33.74 7.95 23.06
C ILE A 96 -34.43 6.58 23.04
N PRO A 97 -35.79 6.52 23.04
CA PRO A 97 -36.51 5.25 23.02
C PRO A 97 -36.29 4.44 21.73
N GLU A 98 -36.35 3.12 21.83
CA GLU A 98 -36.16 2.21 20.67
C GLU A 98 -37.26 2.32 19.60
N ASP A 99 -38.45 2.82 19.95
CA ASP A 99 -39.56 3.06 19.03
C ASP A 99 -39.48 4.44 18.35
N ASN A 100 -38.42 5.20 18.57
CA ASN A 100 -38.20 6.48 17.92
C ASN A 100 -37.96 6.28 16.42
N PRO A 101 -38.59 7.06 15.52
CA PRO A 101 -38.38 6.96 14.08
C PRO A 101 -36.92 7.09 13.63
N ASN A 102 -36.10 7.82 14.38
CA ASN A 102 -34.70 8.07 14.08
C ASN A 102 -33.75 7.06 14.80
N TYR A 103 -34.28 5.96 15.36
CA TYR A 103 -33.48 5.03 16.15
C TYR A 103 -32.40 4.31 15.33
N SER A 104 -32.58 4.15 14.02
CA SER A 104 -31.54 3.62 13.12
C SER A 104 -30.28 4.51 13.15
N SER A 105 -30.42 5.84 13.13
CA SER A 105 -29.32 6.79 13.23
C SER A 105 -28.64 6.75 14.61
N VAL A 106 -29.40 6.56 15.69
CA VAL A 106 -28.85 6.33 17.03
C VAL A 106 -27.93 5.12 17.05
N LEU A 107 -28.35 4.02 16.41
CA LEU A 107 -27.58 2.78 16.34
C LEU A 107 -26.28 2.95 15.54
N VAL A 108 -26.28 3.76 14.48
CA VAL A 108 -25.08 4.10 13.71
C VAL A 108 -24.05 4.80 14.61
N ILE A 109 -24.46 5.84 15.34
CA ILE A 109 -23.55 6.58 16.22
C ILE A 109 -23.05 5.69 17.38
N LEU A 110 -23.94 4.86 17.94
CA LEU A 110 -23.53 3.87 18.95
C LEU A 110 -22.49 2.90 18.39
N SER A 111 -22.62 2.50 17.11
CA SER A 111 -21.63 1.67 16.45
C SER A 111 -20.27 2.38 16.35
N GLU A 112 -20.23 3.63 15.94
CA GLU A 112 -19.00 4.42 15.87
C GLU A 112 -18.34 4.58 17.25
N LEU A 113 -19.14 4.83 18.29
CA LEU A 113 -18.66 4.90 19.66
C LEU A 113 -18.00 3.60 20.13
N TYR A 114 -18.64 2.45 19.87
CA TYR A 114 -18.09 1.16 20.25
C TYR A 114 -16.86 0.80 19.41
N LYS A 115 -16.84 1.17 18.13
CA LYS A 115 -15.68 1.02 17.25
C LYS A 115 -14.49 1.82 17.80
N ALA A 116 -14.69 3.10 18.16
CA ALA A 116 -13.65 3.96 18.73
C ALA A 116 -13.05 3.40 20.04
N GLN A 117 -13.82 2.60 20.78
CA GLN A 117 -13.36 1.90 21.98
C GLN A 117 -12.77 0.50 21.69
N GLY A 118 -12.71 0.07 20.43
CA GLY A 118 -12.21 -1.24 20.03
C GLY A 118 -13.20 -2.39 20.18
N TYR A 119 -14.46 -2.12 20.48
CA TYR A 119 -15.51 -3.14 20.64
C TYR A 119 -16.21 -3.44 19.31
N TYR A 120 -15.47 -3.93 18.32
CA TYR A 120 -15.96 -4.20 16.97
C TYR A 120 -17.19 -5.11 16.91
N ASP A 121 -17.25 -6.17 17.74
CA ASP A 121 -18.40 -7.07 17.79
C ASP A 121 -19.68 -6.39 18.28
N VAL A 122 -19.58 -5.41 19.17
CA VAL A 122 -20.71 -4.63 19.64
C VAL A 122 -21.14 -3.63 18.60
N ALA A 123 -20.18 -2.96 17.96
CA ALA A 123 -20.41 -2.03 16.86
C ALA A 123 -21.15 -2.72 15.70
N GLU A 124 -20.72 -3.90 15.30
CA GLU A 124 -21.36 -4.69 14.25
C GLU A 124 -22.82 -5.01 14.60
N ARG A 125 -23.07 -5.48 15.84
CA ARG A 125 -24.45 -5.77 16.27
C ARG A 125 -25.36 -4.54 16.23
N LYS A 126 -24.83 -3.34 16.51
CA LYS A 126 -25.60 -2.10 16.41
C LYS A 126 -25.93 -1.76 14.97
N LEU A 127 -24.98 -1.89 14.03
CA LEU A 127 -25.26 -1.66 12.61
C LEU A 127 -26.20 -2.69 12.01
N LEU A 128 -26.11 -3.97 12.41
CA LEU A 128 -27.04 -5.00 11.96
C LEU A 128 -28.47 -4.69 12.43
N LEU A 129 -28.64 -4.24 13.66
CA LEU A 129 -29.94 -3.82 14.17
C LEU A 129 -30.46 -2.57 13.44
N ALA A 130 -29.58 -1.59 13.12
CA ALA A 130 -29.96 -0.46 12.28
C ALA A 130 -30.44 -0.91 10.91
N LYS A 131 -29.77 -1.90 10.30
CA LYS A 131 -30.16 -2.46 9.00
C LYS A 131 -31.49 -3.23 9.05
N GLU A 132 -31.81 -3.87 10.17
CA GLU A 132 -33.13 -4.50 10.37
C GLU A 132 -34.25 -3.45 10.45
N LEU A 133 -34.00 -2.30 11.06
CA LEU A 133 -34.97 -1.19 11.17
C LEU A 133 -35.14 -0.42 9.86
N ALA A 134 -34.07 -0.25 9.10
CA ALA A 134 -34.03 0.53 7.86
C ALA A 134 -33.36 -0.27 6.72
N PRO A 135 -33.99 -1.37 6.22
CA PRO A 135 -33.37 -2.27 5.26
C PRO A 135 -33.09 -1.61 3.89
N GLU A 136 -33.85 -0.59 3.53
CA GLU A 136 -33.70 0.14 2.25
C GLU A 136 -32.55 1.17 2.26
N GLU A 137 -32.00 1.50 3.43
CA GLU A 137 -30.88 2.43 3.54
C GLU A 137 -29.58 1.73 3.12
N SER A 138 -29.12 1.99 1.89
CA SER A 138 -27.89 1.39 1.34
C SER A 138 -26.63 1.83 2.10
N ILE A 139 -26.61 3.04 2.66
CA ILE A 139 -25.46 3.56 3.41
C ILE A 139 -25.07 2.67 4.61
N LEU A 140 -26.02 1.92 5.18
CA LEU A 140 -25.75 0.98 6.27
C LEU A 140 -24.88 -0.20 5.81
N ASP A 141 -24.98 -0.58 4.54
CA ASP A 141 -24.09 -1.58 3.95
C ASP A 141 -22.65 -1.03 3.85
N PHE A 142 -22.47 0.26 3.54
CA PHE A 142 -21.18 0.92 3.56
C PHE A 142 -20.56 0.95 4.97
N TYR A 143 -21.32 1.33 6.00
CA TYR A 143 -20.84 1.33 7.38
C TYR A 143 -20.48 -0.09 7.87
N LEU A 144 -21.28 -1.10 7.54
CA LEU A 144 -20.97 -2.50 7.85
C LEU A 144 -19.70 -2.97 7.10
N GLY A 145 -19.60 -2.65 5.82
CA GLY A 145 -18.42 -2.98 5.02
C GLY A 145 -17.14 -2.38 5.58
N THR A 146 -17.18 -1.10 5.92
CA THR A 146 -16.04 -0.37 6.51
C THR A 146 -15.65 -0.95 7.87
N LEU A 147 -16.64 -1.18 8.75
CA LEU A 147 -16.39 -1.77 10.08
C LEU A 147 -15.76 -3.15 9.99
N LEU A 148 -16.26 -3.99 9.08
CA LEU A 148 -15.75 -5.35 8.85
C LEU A 148 -14.35 -5.34 8.24
N PHE A 149 -14.05 -4.38 7.37
CA PHE A 149 -12.70 -4.17 6.85
C PHE A 149 -11.72 -3.85 7.99
N GLU A 150 -12.03 -2.85 8.81
CA GLU A 150 -11.20 -2.45 9.95
C GLU A 150 -11.02 -3.56 11.01
N SER A 151 -12.00 -4.44 11.14
CA SER A 151 -11.92 -5.61 12.05
C SER A 151 -11.19 -6.82 11.45
N GLY A 152 -10.76 -6.75 10.17
CA GLY A 152 -10.08 -7.84 9.47
C GLY A 152 -11.03 -8.94 8.94
N SER A 153 -12.36 -8.71 8.95
CA SER A 153 -13.36 -9.66 8.41
C SER A 153 -13.60 -9.40 6.92
N LEU A 154 -12.55 -9.54 6.11
CA LEU A 154 -12.49 -9.04 4.73
C LEU A 154 -13.52 -9.66 3.78
N GLU A 155 -13.78 -10.98 3.85
CA GLU A 155 -14.77 -11.63 2.98
C GLU A 155 -16.18 -11.08 3.20
N ARG A 156 -16.51 -10.75 4.45
CA ARG A 156 -17.81 -10.15 4.79
C ARG A 156 -17.85 -8.67 4.40
N SER A 157 -16.72 -7.98 4.56
CA SER A 157 -16.57 -6.59 4.11
C SER A 157 -16.87 -6.46 2.62
N VAL A 158 -16.24 -7.30 1.78
CA VAL A 158 -16.48 -7.37 0.32
C VAL A 158 -17.98 -7.48 0.01
N GLN A 159 -18.69 -8.41 0.66
CA GLN A 159 -20.12 -8.63 0.40
C GLN A 159 -20.99 -7.40 0.69
N TYR A 160 -20.67 -6.65 1.75
CA TYR A 160 -21.41 -5.44 2.12
C TYR A 160 -21.07 -4.27 1.20
N LEU A 161 -19.78 -4.08 0.86
CA LEU A 161 -19.34 -3.02 -0.04
C LEU A 161 -19.88 -3.21 -1.46
N GLU A 162 -19.88 -4.44 -2.00
CA GLU A 162 -20.53 -4.75 -3.30
C GLU A 162 -22.04 -4.42 -3.28
N ARG A 163 -22.71 -4.79 -2.18
CA ARG A 163 -24.15 -4.50 -2.04
C ARG A 163 -24.42 -3.01 -1.99
N PHE A 164 -23.57 -2.24 -1.29
CA PHE A 164 -23.66 -0.78 -1.27
C PHE A 164 -23.51 -0.20 -2.67
N LEU A 165 -22.40 -0.53 -3.37
CA LEU A 165 -22.09 -0.02 -4.70
C LEU A 165 -23.15 -0.38 -5.74
N LYS A 166 -23.76 -1.55 -5.61
CA LYS A 166 -24.87 -1.97 -6.51
C LYS A 166 -26.16 -1.18 -6.31
N ASN A 167 -26.43 -0.72 -5.08
CA ASN A 167 -27.66 -0.03 -4.72
C ASN A 167 -27.49 1.50 -4.60
N SER A 168 -26.27 2.01 -4.65
CA SER A 168 -25.99 3.43 -4.71
C SER A 168 -26.15 3.93 -6.14
N HIS A 169 -26.69 5.14 -6.29
CA HIS A 169 -26.98 5.77 -7.58
C HIS A 169 -26.41 7.18 -7.71
N GLU A 170 -25.63 7.61 -6.74
CA GLU A 170 -25.05 8.95 -6.68
C GLU A 170 -23.53 8.86 -6.52
N GLU A 171 -22.78 9.64 -7.27
CA GLU A 171 -21.33 9.76 -7.08
C GLU A 171 -21.04 10.56 -5.79
N THR A 172 -20.92 9.85 -4.69
CA THR A 172 -20.60 10.41 -3.38
C THR A 172 -19.17 10.05 -2.93
N GLY A 173 -18.69 10.73 -1.91
CA GLY A 173 -17.38 10.38 -1.30
C GLY A 173 -17.36 8.97 -0.73
N GLU A 174 -18.51 8.49 -0.22
CA GLU A 174 -18.67 7.14 0.31
C GLU A 174 -18.55 6.06 -0.77
N GLU A 175 -19.03 6.32 -1.99
CA GLU A 175 -18.85 5.38 -3.09
C GLU A 175 -17.38 5.22 -3.48
N ASN A 176 -16.64 6.32 -3.57
CA ASN A 176 -15.23 6.26 -3.87
C ASN A 176 -14.48 5.49 -2.78
N ARG A 177 -14.81 5.76 -1.52
CA ARG A 177 -14.21 5.04 -0.40
C ARG A 177 -14.60 3.57 -0.38
N ALA A 178 -15.84 3.24 -0.72
CA ALA A 178 -16.28 1.85 -0.82
C ALA A 178 -15.55 1.08 -1.93
N ARG A 179 -15.30 1.72 -3.10
CA ARG A 179 -14.50 1.12 -4.18
C ARG A 179 -13.07 0.84 -3.74
N GLU A 180 -12.42 1.81 -3.08
CA GLU A 180 -11.08 1.64 -2.54
C GLU A 180 -11.00 0.46 -1.56
N LEU A 181 -11.88 0.42 -0.56
CA LEU A 181 -11.93 -0.65 0.43
C LEU A 181 -12.26 -2.01 -0.20
N LEU A 182 -13.15 -2.05 -1.19
CA LEU A 182 -13.50 -3.28 -1.91
C LEU A 182 -12.28 -3.85 -2.63
N VAL A 183 -11.50 -2.99 -3.29
CA VAL A 183 -10.27 -3.43 -3.97
C VAL A 183 -9.26 -3.92 -2.96
N GLU A 184 -8.98 -3.15 -1.91
CA GLU A 184 -8.00 -3.51 -0.89
C GLU A 184 -8.37 -4.86 -0.24
N ALA A 185 -9.63 -5.03 0.19
CA ALA A 185 -10.11 -6.28 0.76
C ALA A 185 -10.03 -7.45 -0.24
N SER A 186 -10.43 -7.22 -1.49
CA SER A 186 -10.45 -8.26 -2.53
C SER A 186 -9.04 -8.74 -2.88
N LEU A 187 -8.07 -7.82 -2.95
CA LEU A 187 -6.67 -8.14 -3.18
C LEU A 187 -6.08 -8.95 -2.02
N GLU A 188 -6.37 -8.56 -0.78
CA GLU A 188 -5.84 -9.23 0.41
C GLU A 188 -6.38 -10.67 0.57
N ILE A 189 -7.65 -10.92 0.21
CA ILE A 189 -8.21 -12.29 0.24
C ILE A 189 -7.95 -13.08 -1.04
N GLY A 190 -7.33 -12.46 -2.08
CA GLY A 190 -7.09 -13.09 -3.38
C GLY A 190 -8.38 -13.33 -4.21
N ASN A 191 -9.46 -12.61 -3.93
CA ASN A 191 -10.71 -12.68 -4.69
C ASN A 191 -10.80 -11.52 -5.69
N THR A 192 -10.51 -11.78 -6.95
CA THR A 192 -10.51 -10.77 -8.01
C THR A 192 -11.85 -10.61 -8.74
N GLU A 193 -12.84 -11.47 -8.44
CA GLU A 193 -14.14 -11.43 -9.12
C GLU A 193 -14.86 -10.07 -8.95
N PRO A 194 -14.91 -9.44 -7.76
CA PRO A 194 -15.48 -8.10 -7.59
C PRO A 194 -14.75 -7.02 -8.39
N LEU A 195 -13.45 -7.19 -8.62
CA LEU A 195 -12.62 -6.22 -9.35
C LEU A 195 -12.94 -6.19 -10.85
N GLN A 196 -13.38 -7.32 -11.43
CA GLN A 196 -13.71 -7.39 -12.85
C GLN A 196 -14.92 -6.51 -13.21
N GLU A 197 -15.89 -6.35 -12.30
CA GLU A 197 -17.01 -5.42 -12.49
C GLU A 197 -16.57 -3.95 -12.37
N LEU A 198 -15.66 -3.64 -11.46
CA LEU A 198 -15.12 -2.28 -11.28
C LEU A 198 -14.23 -1.83 -12.43
N VAL A 199 -13.56 -2.76 -13.11
CA VAL A 199 -12.62 -2.51 -14.23
C VAL A 199 -13.30 -2.65 -15.60
N SER A 200 -14.64 -2.76 -15.66
CA SER A 200 -15.38 -2.59 -16.92
C SER A 200 -15.05 -1.22 -17.56
N ASP A 201 -15.13 -1.13 -18.89
CA ASP A 201 -14.72 0.09 -19.62
C ASP A 201 -15.37 1.39 -19.06
N GLU A 202 -16.57 1.31 -18.50
CA GLU A 202 -17.28 2.42 -17.85
C GLU A 202 -16.72 2.72 -16.43
N GLY A 203 -16.23 1.69 -15.72
CA GLY A 203 -15.67 1.82 -14.37
C GLY A 203 -14.25 2.38 -14.37
N LEU A 204 -13.45 2.12 -15.42
CA LEU A 204 -12.10 2.67 -15.56
C LEU A 204 -12.09 4.20 -15.59
N GLU A 205 -13.05 4.83 -16.28
CA GLU A 205 -13.08 6.29 -16.44
C GLU A 205 -13.34 7.03 -15.11
N SER A 206 -14.06 6.40 -14.17
CA SER A 206 -14.45 7.00 -12.88
C SER A 206 -13.51 6.63 -11.71
N ALA A 207 -12.67 5.60 -11.86
CA ALA A 207 -11.77 5.14 -10.81
C ALA A 207 -10.59 6.11 -10.58
N SER A 208 -10.11 6.23 -9.34
CA SER A 208 -8.91 7.02 -9.03
C SER A 208 -7.65 6.36 -9.60
N ASN A 209 -6.59 7.14 -9.84
CA ASN A 209 -5.33 6.60 -10.35
C ASN A 209 -4.72 5.59 -9.38
N GLU A 210 -4.82 5.84 -8.07
CA GLU A 210 -4.33 4.95 -7.01
C GLU A 210 -5.02 3.58 -7.08
N LEU A 211 -6.33 3.60 -7.27
CA LEU A 211 -7.14 2.39 -7.41
C LEU A 211 -6.72 1.60 -8.66
N LEU A 212 -6.62 2.27 -9.80
CA LEU A 212 -6.19 1.64 -11.06
C LEU A 212 -4.78 1.04 -10.95
N ILE A 213 -3.85 1.72 -10.29
CA ILE A 213 -2.49 1.24 -10.06
C ILE A 213 -2.50 -0.03 -9.20
N SER A 214 -3.31 -0.06 -8.14
CA SER A 214 -3.43 -1.23 -7.25
C SER A 214 -3.96 -2.46 -8.01
N ILE A 215 -4.98 -2.28 -8.84
CA ILE A 215 -5.53 -3.35 -9.69
C ILE A 215 -4.47 -3.81 -10.71
N ALA A 216 -3.80 -2.89 -11.39
CA ALA A 216 -2.78 -3.23 -12.38
C ALA A 216 -1.58 -3.96 -11.78
N LYS A 217 -1.15 -3.60 -10.58
CA LYS A 217 -0.10 -4.30 -9.84
C LYS A 217 -0.52 -5.75 -9.53
N HIS A 218 -1.73 -5.94 -9.05
CA HIS A 218 -2.25 -7.28 -8.77
C HIS A 218 -2.36 -8.12 -10.05
N ASP A 219 -2.95 -7.58 -11.12
CA ASP A 219 -3.02 -8.28 -12.40
C ASP A 219 -1.65 -8.69 -12.94
N ALA A 220 -0.65 -7.82 -12.78
CA ALA A 220 0.71 -8.14 -13.16
C ALA A 220 1.30 -9.28 -12.30
N GLN A 221 1.00 -9.33 -11.00
CA GLN A 221 1.43 -10.42 -10.10
C GLN A 221 0.76 -11.75 -10.46
N GLU A 222 -0.52 -11.73 -10.88
CA GLU A 222 -1.27 -12.90 -11.34
C GLU A 222 -0.92 -13.32 -12.79
N GLY A 223 -0.05 -12.56 -13.46
CA GLY A 223 0.37 -12.84 -14.85
C GLY A 223 -0.58 -12.30 -15.93
N ASN A 224 -1.57 -11.48 -15.56
CA ASN A 224 -2.53 -10.87 -16.47
C ASN A 224 -1.93 -9.59 -17.12
N TYR A 225 -0.75 -9.70 -17.70
CA TYR A 225 0.06 -8.56 -18.17
C TYR A 225 -0.63 -7.67 -19.19
N ASP A 226 -1.45 -8.20 -20.10
CA ASP A 226 -2.14 -7.41 -21.11
C ASP A 226 -3.23 -6.52 -20.48
N HIS A 227 -3.90 -7.02 -19.46
CA HIS A 227 -4.89 -6.25 -18.72
C HIS A 227 -4.23 -5.20 -17.82
N ALA A 228 -3.19 -5.56 -17.08
CA ALA A 228 -2.40 -4.63 -16.29
C ALA A 228 -1.83 -3.49 -17.14
N GLU A 229 -1.29 -3.79 -18.33
CA GLU A 229 -0.75 -2.78 -19.25
C GLU A 229 -1.83 -1.80 -19.72
N LYS A 230 -3.05 -2.29 -20.05
CA LYS A 230 -4.19 -1.44 -20.43
C LYS A 230 -4.56 -0.48 -19.31
N ILE A 231 -4.60 -0.96 -18.05
CA ILE A 231 -4.94 -0.13 -16.90
C ILE A 231 -3.85 0.92 -16.63
N TYR A 232 -2.56 0.54 -16.67
CA TYR A 232 -1.48 1.53 -16.53
C TYR A 232 -1.50 2.58 -17.64
N GLN A 233 -1.87 2.21 -18.88
CA GLN A 233 -2.01 3.16 -19.98
C GLN A 233 -3.17 4.14 -19.75
N GLU A 234 -4.27 3.68 -19.11
CA GLU A 234 -5.36 4.56 -18.71
C GLU A 234 -4.87 5.60 -17.68
N VAL A 235 -4.11 5.17 -16.66
CA VAL A 235 -3.47 6.09 -15.71
C VAL A 235 -2.58 7.09 -16.44
N LEU A 236 -1.73 6.63 -17.36
CA LEU A 236 -0.82 7.48 -18.12
C LEU A 236 -1.54 8.43 -19.11
N SER A 237 -2.76 8.10 -19.54
CA SER A 237 -3.59 9.01 -20.33
C SER A 237 -4.03 10.26 -19.56
N ARG A 238 -4.15 10.13 -18.23
CA ARG A 238 -4.56 11.21 -17.31
C ARG A 238 -3.36 11.94 -16.71
N ASP A 239 -2.28 11.20 -16.44
CA ASP A 239 -1.04 11.67 -15.82
C ASP A 239 0.15 11.00 -16.52
N GLU A 240 0.68 11.65 -17.57
CA GLU A 240 1.77 11.13 -18.41
C GLU A 240 3.07 10.91 -17.63
N GLU A 241 3.22 11.53 -16.46
CA GLU A 241 4.41 11.43 -15.60
C GLU A 241 4.17 10.58 -14.36
N ASN A 242 3.07 9.83 -14.30
CA ASN A 242 2.81 8.96 -13.15
C ASN A 242 3.90 7.90 -12.98
N TYR A 243 4.67 8.03 -11.91
CA TYR A 243 5.84 7.20 -11.64
C TYR A 243 5.51 5.71 -11.58
N GLU A 244 4.48 5.33 -10.82
CA GLU A 244 4.12 3.93 -10.61
C GLU A 244 3.60 3.27 -11.89
N ALA A 245 2.83 3.99 -12.68
CA ALA A 245 2.32 3.50 -13.95
C ALA A 245 3.44 3.34 -15.00
N LEU A 246 4.37 4.30 -15.08
CA LEU A 246 5.55 4.21 -15.96
C LEU A 246 6.43 3.01 -15.58
N LEU A 247 6.69 2.82 -14.30
CA LEU A 247 7.49 1.70 -13.80
C LEU A 247 6.77 0.37 -14.06
N GLY A 248 5.47 0.29 -13.79
CA GLY A 248 4.65 -0.89 -14.03
C GLY A 248 4.65 -1.32 -15.49
N VAL A 249 4.44 -0.39 -16.43
CA VAL A 249 4.54 -0.66 -17.87
C VAL A 249 5.93 -1.16 -18.24
N SER A 250 6.99 -0.54 -17.70
CA SER A 250 8.37 -0.94 -17.97
C SER A 250 8.66 -2.37 -17.50
N HIS A 251 8.18 -2.74 -16.31
CA HIS A 251 8.31 -4.12 -15.79
C HIS A 251 7.55 -5.13 -16.64
N ILE A 252 6.33 -4.80 -17.10
CA ILE A 252 5.58 -5.66 -18.03
C ILE A 252 6.35 -5.85 -19.35
N GLN A 253 6.94 -4.78 -19.89
CA GLN A 253 7.77 -4.86 -21.11
C GLN A 253 9.00 -5.74 -20.89
N MET A 254 9.67 -5.65 -19.73
CA MET A 254 10.80 -6.54 -19.38
C MET A 254 10.35 -8.00 -19.30
N TYR A 255 9.22 -8.26 -18.65
CA TYR A 255 8.67 -9.60 -18.56
C TYR A 255 8.30 -10.20 -19.91
N LYS A 256 7.73 -9.37 -20.81
CA LYS A 256 7.46 -9.75 -22.22
C LYS A 256 8.72 -9.84 -23.09
N HIS A 257 9.91 -9.68 -22.51
CA HIS A 257 11.21 -9.61 -23.21
C HIS A 257 11.30 -8.45 -24.23
N GLU A 258 10.50 -7.43 -24.08
CA GLU A 258 10.51 -6.22 -24.93
C GLU A 258 11.52 -5.16 -24.40
N TYR A 259 12.73 -5.63 -24.09
CA TYR A 259 13.76 -4.81 -23.40
C TYR A 259 14.07 -3.48 -24.05
N LEU A 260 14.01 -3.39 -25.38
CA LEU A 260 14.25 -2.09 -26.06
C LEU A 260 13.18 -1.05 -25.74
N LYS A 261 11.91 -1.45 -25.57
CA LYS A 261 10.84 -0.54 -25.14
C LYS A 261 11.04 -0.14 -23.68
N ALA A 262 11.33 -1.11 -22.81
CA ALA A 262 11.62 -0.86 -21.41
C ALA A 262 12.79 0.14 -21.25
N ILE A 263 13.89 -0.03 -21.99
CA ILE A 263 15.03 0.89 -21.97
C ILE A 263 14.61 2.32 -22.38
N MET A 264 13.76 2.48 -23.38
CA MET A 264 13.30 3.82 -23.79
C MET A 264 12.50 4.51 -22.68
N SER A 265 11.58 3.80 -22.06
CA SER A 265 10.75 4.31 -20.96
C SER A 265 11.59 4.59 -19.70
N LEU A 266 12.43 3.62 -19.30
CA LEU A 266 13.28 3.72 -18.11
C LEU A 266 14.35 4.80 -18.25
N SER A 267 14.95 4.99 -19.45
CA SER A 267 15.90 6.08 -19.68
C SER A 267 15.26 7.45 -19.46
N LYS A 268 14.00 7.64 -19.90
CA LYS A 268 13.26 8.88 -19.61
C LYS A 268 12.97 9.00 -18.11
N MET A 269 12.64 7.90 -17.46
CA MET A 269 12.37 7.90 -16.00
C MET A 269 13.62 8.28 -15.20
N THR A 270 14.81 7.80 -15.55
CA THR A 270 16.05 8.16 -14.85
C THR A 270 16.40 9.64 -14.99
N GLU A 271 15.98 10.30 -16.09
CA GLU A 271 16.13 11.76 -16.26
C GLU A 271 15.12 12.55 -15.41
N THR A 272 13.88 12.05 -15.30
CA THR A 272 12.79 12.71 -14.57
C THR A 272 12.88 12.48 -13.07
N TYR A 273 13.28 11.27 -12.67
CA TYR A 273 13.38 10.81 -11.28
C TYR A 273 14.81 10.36 -10.90
N PRO A 274 15.78 11.28 -10.89
CA PRO A 274 17.21 10.94 -10.77
C PRO A 274 17.63 10.43 -9.37
N TYR A 275 16.73 10.45 -8.40
CA TYR A 275 16.97 9.97 -7.03
C TYR A 275 16.23 8.67 -6.69
N GLU A 276 15.51 8.10 -7.66
CA GLU A 276 14.78 6.85 -7.51
C GLU A 276 15.63 5.68 -8.04
N LYS A 277 15.88 4.69 -7.20
CA LYS A 277 16.76 3.55 -7.51
C LYS A 277 16.17 2.57 -8.53
N GLU A 278 14.86 2.32 -8.46
CA GLU A 278 14.16 1.30 -9.26
C GLU A 278 14.30 1.52 -10.77
N PRO A 279 14.16 2.73 -11.32
CA PRO A 279 14.37 2.97 -12.75
C PRO A 279 15.80 2.64 -13.20
N PHE A 280 16.81 2.99 -12.40
CA PHE A 280 18.21 2.66 -12.71
C PHE A 280 18.47 1.17 -12.63
N PHE A 281 17.95 0.49 -11.61
CA PHE A 281 18.07 -0.95 -11.47
C PHE A 281 17.44 -1.69 -12.66
N SER A 282 16.17 -1.38 -12.97
CA SER A 282 15.44 -1.98 -14.09
C SER A 282 16.09 -1.66 -15.45
N LEU A 283 16.65 -0.45 -15.60
CA LEU A 283 17.39 -0.04 -16.79
C LEU A 283 18.69 -0.88 -16.93
N GLY A 284 19.41 -1.08 -15.85
CA GLY A 284 20.59 -1.91 -15.80
C GLY A 284 20.32 -3.34 -16.23
N VAL A 285 19.33 -3.99 -15.60
CA VAL A 285 18.88 -5.34 -15.95
C VAL A 285 18.45 -5.43 -17.42
N SER A 286 17.72 -4.42 -17.91
CA SER A 286 17.30 -4.38 -19.33
C SER A 286 18.47 -4.27 -20.29
N TYR A 287 19.51 -3.48 -19.99
CA TYR A 287 20.70 -3.39 -20.81
C TYR A 287 21.50 -4.69 -20.81
N LEU A 288 21.63 -5.36 -19.66
CA LEU A 288 22.30 -6.66 -19.55
C LEU A 288 21.58 -7.71 -20.38
N SER A 289 20.26 -7.75 -20.33
CA SER A 289 19.42 -8.70 -21.09
C SER A 289 19.60 -8.60 -22.62
N ILE A 290 20.02 -7.44 -23.13
CA ILE A 290 20.34 -7.26 -24.56
C ILE A 290 21.85 -7.25 -24.86
N GLY A 291 22.68 -7.65 -23.87
CA GLY A 291 24.13 -7.77 -24.00
C GLY A 291 24.91 -6.46 -24.01
N GLN A 292 24.30 -5.33 -23.58
CA GLN A 292 24.96 -4.04 -23.44
C GLN A 292 25.60 -3.90 -22.05
N MET A 293 26.65 -4.67 -21.79
CA MET A 293 27.28 -4.81 -20.47
C MET A 293 27.71 -3.48 -19.85
N ASP A 294 28.44 -2.62 -20.59
CA ASP A 294 28.95 -1.34 -20.06
C ASP A 294 27.82 -0.42 -19.60
N LYS A 295 26.72 -0.36 -20.34
CA LYS A 295 25.56 0.44 -19.95
C LYS A 295 24.78 -0.16 -18.79
N GLY A 296 24.69 -1.50 -18.77
CA GLY A 296 24.10 -2.24 -17.66
C GLY A 296 24.83 -1.97 -16.36
N GLN A 297 26.15 -2.07 -16.39
CA GLN A 297 27.02 -1.74 -15.25
C GLN A 297 26.84 -0.31 -14.77
N GLU A 298 26.87 0.67 -15.69
CA GLU A 298 26.72 2.08 -15.31
C GLU A 298 25.37 2.35 -14.64
N ALA A 299 24.27 1.77 -15.18
CA ALA A 299 22.94 1.93 -14.60
C ALA A 299 22.84 1.23 -13.22
N LEU A 300 23.36 0.01 -13.08
CA LEU A 300 23.37 -0.70 -11.79
C LEU A 300 24.26 0.03 -10.75
N LYS A 301 25.36 0.63 -11.17
CA LYS A 301 26.19 1.46 -10.31
C LYS A 301 25.40 2.65 -9.75
N GLN A 302 24.65 3.36 -10.59
CA GLN A 302 23.81 4.45 -10.16
C GLN A 302 22.71 3.96 -9.18
N ALA A 303 22.09 2.81 -9.44
CA ALA A 303 21.14 2.21 -8.50
C ALA A 303 21.78 1.90 -7.14
N TYR A 304 22.99 1.32 -7.15
CA TYR A 304 23.75 1.01 -5.95
C TYR A 304 24.19 2.26 -5.18
N GLU A 305 24.63 3.32 -5.86
CA GLU A 305 24.96 4.59 -5.22
C GLU A 305 23.75 5.24 -4.54
N LEU A 306 22.52 5.04 -5.06
CA LEU A 306 21.29 5.55 -4.47
C LEU A 306 20.78 4.69 -3.29
N SER A 307 21.06 3.40 -3.28
CA SER A 307 20.61 2.47 -2.23
C SER A 307 21.63 1.35 -2.01
N PRO A 308 22.78 1.66 -1.38
CA PRO A 308 23.81 0.67 -1.13
C PRO A 308 23.36 -0.45 -0.17
N GLU A 309 22.37 -0.18 0.69
CA GLU A 309 21.77 -1.16 1.61
C GLU A 309 20.84 -2.18 0.94
N SER A 310 20.50 -1.98 -0.34
CA SER A 310 19.66 -2.95 -1.07
C SER A 310 20.49 -4.15 -1.51
N PHE A 311 20.26 -5.28 -0.86
CA PHE A 311 20.95 -6.54 -1.19
C PHE A 311 20.77 -6.94 -2.66
N GLU A 312 19.58 -6.82 -3.20
CA GLU A 312 19.26 -7.17 -4.60
C GLU A 312 20.08 -6.32 -5.59
N ILE A 313 20.14 -5.00 -5.36
CA ILE A 313 20.90 -4.08 -6.22
C ILE A 313 22.41 -4.36 -6.10
N MET A 314 22.90 -4.53 -4.88
CA MET A 314 24.31 -4.87 -4.61
C MET A 314 24.70 -6.17 -5.29
N GLN A 315 23.88 -7.21 -5.16
CA GLN A 315 24.11 -8.51 -5.81
C GLN A 315 24.21 -8.36 -7.34
N ALA A 316 23.21 -7.73 -7.95
CA ALA A 316 23.20 -7.55 -9.40
C ALA A 316 24.41 -6.73 -9.89
N TYR A 317 24.80 -5.68 -9.16
CA TYR A 317 25.96 -4.88 -9.50
C TYR A 317 27.27 -5.68 -9.37
N THR A 318 27.45 -6.40 -8.26
CA THR A 318 28.65 -7.22 -8.04
C THR A 318 28.76 -8.39 -9.02
N GLU A 319 27.66 -9.01 -9.44
CA GLU A 319 27.66 -10.04 -10.47
C GLU A 319 28.17 -9.51 -11.83
N VAL A 320 27.75 -8.31 -12.22
CA VAL A 320 28.27 -7.67 -13.44
C VAL A 320 29.76 -7.32 -13.31
N LEU A 321 30.20 -6.84 -12.18
CA LEU A 321 31.61 -6.57 -11.91
C LEU A 321 32.45 -7.85 -11.98
N LEU A 322 31.97 -8.98 -11.43
CA LEU A 322 32.60 -10.28 -11.55
C LEU A 322 32.73 -10.73 -13.00
N TYR A 323 31.67 -10.54 -13.81
CA TYR A 323 31.70 -10.86 -15.23
C TYR A 323 32.72 -10.02 -16.02
N GLN A 324 32.93 -8.75 -15.60
CA GLN A 324 33.92 -7.84 -16.20
C GLN A 324 35.32 -7.95 -15.58
N GLU A 325 35.54 -8.92 -14.71
CA GLU A 325 36.79 -9.17 -14.02
C GLU A 325 37.26 -8.01 -13.11
N GLU A 326 36.32 -7.18 -12.64
CA GLU A 326 36.56 -6.08 -11.70
C GLU A 326 36.57 -6.58 -10.24
N PHE A 327 37.32 -7.66 -10.00
CA PHE A 327 37.32 -8.44 -8.76
C PHE A 327 37.66 -7.61 -7.51
N LYS A 328 38.53 -6.60 -7.66
CA LYS A 328 38.89 -5.76 -6.54
C LYS A 328 37.76 -4.87 -6.05
N GLU A 329 36.94 -4.32 -6.98
CA GLU A 329 35.77 -3.51 -6.62
C GLU A 329 34.73 -4.38 -5.93
N VAL A 330 34.52 -5.61 -6.39
CA VAL A 330 33.64 -6.59 -5.72
C VAL A 330 34.10 -6.85 -4.29
N GLN A 331 35.40 -7.14 -4.12
CA GLN A 331 35.99 -7.35 -2.77
C GLN A 331 35.75 -6.15 -1.88
N ASP A 332 36.00 -4.92 -2.35
CA ASP A 332 35.84 -3.69 -1.57
C ASP A 332 34.40 -3.42 -1.17
N ILE A 333 33.41 -3.78 -2.03
CA ILE A 333 31.98 -3.70 -1.73
C ILE A 333 31.62 -4.71 -0.65
N LEU A 334 31.89 -5.99 -0.90
CA LEU A 334 31.45 -7.08 -0.02
C LEU A 334 32.16 -7.07 1.34
N ALA A 335 33.42 -6.59 1.41
CA ALA A 335 34.14 -6.48 2.68
C ALA A 335 33.44 -5.49 3.62
N ARG A 336 32.91 -4.38 3.10
CA ARG A 336 32.15 -3.41 3.92
C ARG A 336 30.88 -4.04 4.46
N GLU A 337 30.14 -4.79 3.64
CA GLU A 337 28.92 -5.45 4.08
C GLU A 337 29.17 -6.49 5.18
N ILE A 338 30.27 -7.26 5.03
CA ILE A 338 30.68 -8.24 6.06
C ILE A 338 31.11 -7.53 7.35
N GLU A 339 31.84 -6.40 7.26
CA GLU A 339 32.22 -5.59 8.44
C GLU A 339 31.00 -5.00 9.15
N GLU A 340 29.93 -4.69 8.44
CA GLU A 340 28.65 -4.22 8.98
C GLU A 340 27.79 -5.35 9.55
N GLY A 341 28.23 -6.60 9.40
CA GLY A 341 27.59 -7.78 9.97
C GLY A 341 26.59 -8.47 9.03
N LEU A 342 26.57 -8.11 7.76
CA LEU A 342 25.75 -8.81 6.75
C LEU A 342 26.50 -10.07 6.29
N GLU A 343 26.25 -11.18 6.97
CA GLU A 343 26.86 -12.47 6.69
C GLU A 343 25.77 -13.46 6.21
N ASN A 344 25.81 -13.82 4.91
CA ASN A 344 24.98 -14.88 4.34
C ASN A 344 25.72 -15.65 3.25
N GLY A 345 25.18 -16.80 2.86
CA GLY A 345 25.82 -17.68 1.88
C GLY A 345 26.09 -17.01 0.54
N GLN A 346 25.20 -16.14 0.06
CA GLN A 346 25.34 -15.45 -1.22
C GLN A 346 26.50 -14.44 -1.21
N ILE A 347 26.65 -13.66 -0.13
CA ILE A 347 27.77 -12.74 0.03
C ILE A 347 29.09 -13.50 0.06
N PHE A 348 29.14 -14.60 0.81
CA PHE A 348 30.35 -15.41 0.86
C PHE A 348 30.68 -16.04 -0.50
N TYR A 349 29.68 -16.45 -1.25
CA TYR A 349 29.87 -16.99 -2.61
C TYR A 349 30.42 -15.93 -3.57
N LEU A 350 29.85 -14.74 -3.60
CA LEU A 350 30.35 -13.64 -4.43
C LEU A 350 31.79 -13.22 -4.02
N MET A 351 32.07 -13.20 -2.71
CA MET A 351 33.43 -12.92 -2.21
C MET A 351 34.42 -14.05 -2.62
N ALA A 352 34.00 -15.31 -2.57
CA ALA A 352 34.83 -16.43 -3.01
C ALA A 352 35.24 -16.28 -4.47
N ARG A 353 34.29 -15.96 -5.36
CA ARG A 353 34.55 -15.70 -6.78
C ARG A 353 35.48 -14.50 -7.00
N ALA A 354 35.31 -13.45 -6.23
CA ALA A 354 36.21 -12.29 -6.31
C ALA A 354 37.64 -12.65 -5.88
N LYS A 355 37.80 -13.40 -4.78
CA LYS A 355 39.10 -13.89 -4.29
C LYS A 355 39.75 -14.85 -5.26
N GLU A 356 39.01 -15.75 -5.88
CA GLU A 356 39.47 -16.65 -6.95
C GLU A 356 40.01 -15.84 -8.13
N GLY A 357 39.26 -14.82 -8.61
CA GLY A 357 39.72 -13.95 -9.69
C GLY A 357 40.94 -13.11 -9.35
N LEU A 358 41.18 -12.82 -8.07
CA LEU A 358 42.40 -12.16 -7.56
C LEU A 358 43.57 -13.12 -7.32
N GLU A 359 43.40 -14.41 -7.63
CA GLU A 359 44.36 -15.50 -7.37
C GLU A 359 44.67 -15.68 -5.86
N GLU A 360 43.75 -15.28 -4.97
CA GLU A 360 43.85 -15.43 -3.51
C GLU A 360 43.14 -16.75 -3.10
N PHE A 361 43.64 -17.88 -3.61
CA PHE A 361 42.96 -19.19 -3.57
C PHE A 361 42.70 -19.74 -2.16
N GLU A 362 43.62 -19.45 -1.19
CA GLU A 362 43.40 -19.89 0.20
C GLU A 362 42.17 -19.18 0.81
N GLU A 363 42.04 -17.86 0.59
CA GLU A 363 40.90 -17.08 1.06
C GLU A 363 39.63 -17.44 0.29
N ALA A 364 39.73 -17.67 -1.02
CA ALA A 364 38.61 -18.11 -1.83
C ALA A 364 38.01 -19.42 -1.29
N LEU A 365 38.88 -20.37 -0.92
CA LEU A 365 38.42 -21.63 -0.33
C LEU A 365 37.66 -21.42 0.99
N GLU A 366 38.16 -20.54 1.86
CA GLU A 366 37.50 -20.25 3.13
C GLU A 366 36.09 -19.67 2.90
N PHE A 367 35.95 -18.77 1.93
CA PHE A 367 34.66 -18.18 1.60
C PHE A 367 33.72 -19.18 0.89
N TYR A 368 34.20 -20.04 -0.01
CA TYR A 368 33.42 -21.13 -0.57
C TYR A 368 32.90 -22.08 0.52
N GLN A 369 33.74 -22.43 1.51
CA GLN A 369 33.32 -23.25 2.65
C GLN A 369 32.28 -22.56 3.53
N LYS A 370 32.34 -21.26 3.74
CA LYS A 370 31.30 -20.52 4.45
C LYS A 370 29.99 -20.49 3.66
N ALA A 371 30.08 -20.24 2.35
CA ALA A 371 28.93 -20.21 1.48
C ALA A 371 28.20 -21.57 1.41
N SER A 372 28.96 -22.67 1.43
CA SER A 372 28.42 -24.04 1.30
C SER A 372 27.45 -24.44 2.44
N VAL A 373 27.47 -23.73 3.58
CA VAL A 373 26.56 -23.99 4.71
C VAL A 373 25.12 -23.65 4.35
N GLU A 374 24.90 -22.61 3.55
CA GLU A 374 23.57 -22.13 3.18
C GLU A 374 23.21 -22.44 1.72
N LEU A 375 24.22 -22.62 0.85
CA LEU A 375 24.05 -22.83 -0.58
C LEU A 375 24.27 -24.29 -1.00
N GLU A 376 24.20 -25.25 -0.08
CA GLU A 376 24.43 -26.67 -0.38
C GLU A 376 23.48 -27.22 -1.46
N ASP A 377 22.28 -26.68 -1.58
CA ASP A 377 21.27 -27.08 -2.56
C ASP A 377 21.26 -26.16 -3.82
N SER A 378 22.15 -25.19 -3.92
CA SER A 378 22.27 -24.32 -5.11
C SER A 378 23.19 -24.98 -6.15
N VAL A 379 22.61 -25.42 -7.26
CA VAL A 379 23.38 -26.09 -8.33
C VAL A 379 24.39 -25.13 -8.97
N GLU A 380 24.08 -23.86 -9.13
CA GLU A 380 25.02 -22.83 -9.62
C GLU A 380 26.25 -22.73 -8.72
N PHE A 381 26.05 -22.61 -7.41
CA PHE A 381 27.13 -22.63 -6.43
C PHE A 381 27.95 -23.91 -6.51
N ILE A 382 27.29 -25.07 -6.56
CA ILE A 382 27.95 -26.39 -6.61
C ILE A 382 28.83 -26.48 -7.84
N VAL A 383 28.37 -26.06 -8.99
CA VAL A 383 29.15 -26.08 -10.25
C VAL A 383 30.43 -25.28 -10.12
N ASP A 384 30.35 -24.06 -9.62
CA ASP A 384 31.52 -23.20 -9.46
C ASP A 384 32.44 -23.72 -8.36
N TYR A 385 31.92 -24.21 -7.26
CA TYR A 385 32.73 -24.76 -6.17
C TYR A 385 33.45 -26.05 -6.61
N VAL A 386 32.81 -26.95 -7.41
CA VAL A 386 33.46 -28.14 -7.98
C VAL A 386 34.55 -27.76 -8.96
N ARG A 387 34.35 -26.73 -9.80
CA ARG A 387 35.38 -26.19 -10.70
C ARG A 387 36.60 -25.71 -9.91
N PHE A 388 36.37 -24.89 -8.91
CA PHE A 388 37.41 -24.38 -8.04
C PHE A 388 38.20 -25.50 -7.31
N LEU A 389 37.50 -26.42 -6.63
CA LEU A 389 38.13 -27.55 -5.93
C LEU A 389 38.97 -28.43 -6.84
N ARG A 390 38.51 -28.63 -8.08
CA ARG A 390 39.26 -29.36 -9.08
C ARG A 390 40.55 -28.64 -9.45
N GLU A 391 40.51 -27.34 -9.68
CA GLU A 391 41.68 -26.54 -10.07
C GLU A 391 42.71 -26.49 -8.94
N GLU A 392 42.27 -26.48 -7.70
CA GLU A 392 43.11 -26.57 -6.51
C GLU A 392 43.61 -27.99 -6.20
N GLY A 393 43.28 -28.99 -7.07
CA GLY A 393 43.71 -30.38 -6.90
C GLY A 393 42.97 -31.15 -5.79
N ARG A 394 41.89 -30.60 -5.23
CA ARG A 394 41.10 -31.21 -4.15
C ARG A 394 40.06 -32.18 -4.71
N THR A 395 40.57 -33.17 -5.49
CA THR A 395 39.75 -34.06 -6.31
C THR A 395 38.73 -34.88 -5.53
N VAL A 396 39.00 -35.25 -4.28
CA VAL A 396 38.06 -36.02 -3.45
C VAL A 396 36.84 -35.18 -3.09
N GLU A 397 37.07 -34.01 -2.58
CA GLU A 397 36.00 -33.09 -2.21
C GLU A 397 35.19 -32.63 -3.43
N ALA A 398 35.86 -32.33 -4.53
CA ALA A 398 35.20 -32.03 -5.80
C ALA A 398 34.24 -33.13 -6.26
N LYS A 399 34.62 -34.40 -6.11
CA LYS A 399 33.73 -35.53 -6.46
C LYS A 399 32.53 -35.68 -5.54
N GLU A 400 32.72 -35.43 -4.25
CA GLU A 400 31.61 -35.45 -3.26
C GLU A 400 30.57 -34.36 -3.57
N TRP A 401 31.00 -33.16 -3.87
CA TRP A 401 30.12 -32.07 -4.27
C TRP A 401 29.46 -32.30 -5.63
N LEU A 402 30.17 -32.85 -6.56
CA LEU A 402 29.63 -33.23 -7.89
C LEU A 402 28.53 -34.30 -7.77
N GLU A 403 28.74 -35.33 -6.94
CA GLU A 403 27.73 -36.35 -6.67
C GLU A 403 26.50 -35.74 -6.00
N HIS A 404 26.71 -34.82 -5.07
CA HIS A 404 25.60 -34.09 -4.43
C HIS A 404 24.79 -33.28 -5.44
N GLY A 405 25.43 -32.46 -6.27
CA GLY A 405 24.75 -31.68 -7.32
C GLY A 405 23.99 -32.52 -8.32
N GLN A 406 24.57 -33.68 -8.74
CA GLN A 406 23.91 -34.62 -9.64
C GLN A 406 22.67 -35.29 -9.01
N ASN A 407 22.64 -35.46 -7.70
CA ASN A 407 21.46 -35.96 -7.01
C ASN A 407 20.34 -34.89 -6.98
N LEU A 408 20.69 -33.62 -6.94
CA LEU A 408 19.73 -32.52 -7.02
C LEU A 408 19.20 -32.34 -8.44
N GLU A 409 20.09 -32.22 -9.42
CA GLU A 409 19.75 -32.02 -10.83
C GLU A 409 20.50 -32.97 -11.75
N PRO A 410 20.00 -34.21 -11.96
CA PRO A 410 20.70 -35.23 -12.75
C PRO A 410 20.92 -34.88 -14.23
N LEU A 411 20.11 -33.96 -14.77
CA LEU A 411 20.15 -33.55 -16.18
C LEU A 411 20.88 -32.24 -16.42
N ASN A 412 21.47 -31.61 -15.37
CA ASN A 412 22.22 -30.38 -15.52
C ASN A 412 23.45 -30.57 -16.39
N GLU A 413 23.57 -29.76 -17.44
CA GLU A 413 24.63 -29.92 -18.48
C GLU A 413 26.03 -29.65 -17.91
N ASP A 414 26.18 -28.63 -17.05
CA ASP A 414 27.46 -28.28 -16.43
C ASP A 414 28.00 -29.41 -15.53
N LEU A 415 27.11 -30.00 -14.73
CA LEU A 415 27.50 -31.13 -13.86
C LEU A 415 27.85 -32.38 -14.67
N GLN A 416 27.18 -32.62 -15.79
CA GLN A 416 27.53 -33.74 -16.70
C GLN A 416 28.88 -33.50 -17.38
N GLU A 417 29.19 -32.27 -17.78
CA GLU A 417 30.49 -31.91 -18.32
C GLU A 417 31.61 -32.11 -17.29
N LEU A 418 31.39 -31.65 -16.06
CA LEU A 418 32.33 -31.84 -14.96
C LEU A 418 32.57 -33.31 -14.65
N GLN A 419 31.56 -34.18 -14.72
CA GLN A 419 31.71 -35.64 -14.54
C GLN A 419 32.65 -36.25 -15.56
N GLN A 420 32.53 -35.88 -16.84
CA GLN A 420 33.40 -36.42 -17.89
C GLN A 420 34.89 -36.14 -17.63
N TYR A 421 35.17 -35.00 -16.99
CA TYR A 421 36.55 -34.67 -16.60
C TYR A 421 37.12 -35.59 -15.52
N PHE A 422 36.28 -36.07 -14.59
CA PHE A 422 36.73 -36.96 -13.51
C PHE A 422 36.81 -38.46 -13.94
N GLU A 423 36.23 -38.78 -15.09
CA GLU A 423 36.26 -40.12 -15.66
C GLU A 423 37.41 -40.33 -16.68
N ALA A 424 37.99 -39.23 -17.20
CA ALA A 424 39.09 -39.24 -18.17
C ALA A 424 40.48 -39.36 -17.47
#